data_b0b3078e7ab0ee8c0a4a7a4c6d11d4ba
#
_entry.id   b0b3078e7ab0ee8c0a4a7a4c6d11d4ba
#
_cell.length_a   1.000
_cell.length_b   1.000
_cell.length_c   1.000
_cell.angle_alpha   90.00
_cell.angle_beta   90.00
_cell.angle_gamma   90.00
#
_symmetry.space_group_name_H-M   'P 1'
#
loop_
_entity.id
_entity.type
_entity.pdbx_description
1 polymer ?
#
loop_
_entity_poly.entity_id
_entity_poly.type
_entity_poly.pdbx_seq_one_letter_code
_entity_poly.pdbx_strand_id
1 'polypeptide(L)' 'MRLKLARVEKDLSQEELAKVVGVSRNTIGLIEAGKYNPSLNLCISICKALSRTLNDLFWEEE' A
#
# COMPACT_ATOMS: atom_id res chain seq x y z
N MET A 1 -8.07 5.19 4.16
CA MET A 1 -7.47 4.31 3.16
C MET A 1 -7.31 2.91 3.71
N ARG A 2 -7.55 1.92 2.89
CA ARG A 2 -7.54 0.53 3.33
C ARG A 2 -6.18 -0.13 3.32
N LEU A 3 -5.18 0.57 2.82
CA LEU A 3 -3.84 0.00 2.71
C LEU A 3 -3.27 -0.42 4.05
N LYS A 4 -3.39 0.45 5.05
CA LYS A 4 -2.86 0.13 6.37
C LYS A 4 -3.51 -1.12 6.93
N LEU A 5 -4.82 -1.25 6.78
CA LEU A 5 -5.55 -2.39 7.30
C LEU A 5 -5.09 -3.68 6.63
N ALA A 6 -4.98 -3.65 5.29
CA ALA A 6 -4.54 -4.83 4.55
C ALA A 6 -3.11 -5.21 4.92
N ARG A 7 -2.25 -4.21 5.12
CA ARG A 7 -0.86 -4.46 5.51
C ARG A 7 -0.79 -5.13 6.88
N VAL A 8 -1.55 -4.62 7.83
CA VAL A 8 -1.57 -5.17 9.18
C VAL A 8 -2.11 -6.60 9.18
N GLU A 9 -3.11 -6.87 8.33
CA GLU A 9 -3.65 -8.21 8.22
C GLU A 9 -2.62 -9.21 7.72
N LYS A 10 -1.62 -8.75 6.97
CA LYS A 10 -0.53 -9.59 6.49
C LYS A 10 0.65 -9.60 7.45
N ASP A 11 0.52 -8.98 8.60
CA ASP A 11 1.58 -8.89 9.61
C ASP A 11 2.85 -8.23 9.06
N LEU A 12 2.69 -7.25 8.18
CA LEU A 12 3.82 -6.52 7.62
C LEU A 12 3.92 -5.15 8.26
N SER A 13 5.13 -4.77 8.65
CA SER A 13 5.39 -3.40 9.07
C SER A 13 5.46 -2.52 7.83
N GLN A 14 5.42 -1.20 8.02
CA GLN A 14 5.61 -0.27 6.91
C GLN A 14 6.96 -0.50 6.25
N GLU A 15 7.98 -0.76 7.05
CA GLU A 15 9.32 -0.99 6.50
C GLU A 15 9.38 -2.28 5.70
N GLU A 16 8.72 -3.31 6.18
CA GLU A 16 8.71 -4.60 5.47
C GLU A 16 8.01 -4.47 4.13
N LEU A 17 6.85 -3.81 4.11
CA LEU A 17 6.14 -3.60 2.85
C LEU A 17 6.97 -2.76 1.89
N ALA A 18 7.61 -1.72 2.42
CA ALA A 18 8.44 -0.85 1.60
C ALA A 18 9.56 -1.64 0.91
N LYS A 19 10.18 -2.56 1.63
CA LYS A 19 11.23 -3.39 1.05
C LYS A 19 10.69 -4.28 -0.06
N VAL A 20 9.53 -4.87 0.16
CA VAL A 20 8.93 -5.76 -0.83
C VAL A 20 8.63 -5.03 -2.13
N VAL A 21 8.12 -3.81 -2.04
CA VAL A 21 7.72 -3.07 -3.24
C VAL A 21 8.79 -2.11 -3.75
N GLY A 22 9.92 -1.99 -3.04
CA GLY A 22 11.07 -1.25 -3.55
C GLY A 22 11.01 0.26 -3.33
N VAL A 23 10.38 0.71 -2.26
CA VAL A 23 10.33 2.13 -1.92
C VAL A 23 10.77 2.32 -0.48
N SER A 24 10.88 3.58 -0.03
CA SER A 24 11.24 3.86 1.34
C SER A 24 10.04 3.67 2.28
N ARG A 25 10.34 3.39 3.55
CA ARG A 25 9.31 3.31 4.57
C ARG A 25 8.49 4.60 4.62
N ASN A 26 9.17 5.74 4.47
CA ASN A 26 8.49 7.02 4.51
C ASN A 26 7.44 7.14 3.42
N THR A 27 7.74 6.62 2.24
CA THR A 27 6.79 6.63 1.13
C THR A 27 5.53 5.84 1.49
N ILE A 28 5.69 4.67 2.09
CA ILE A 28 4.53 3.88 2.51
C ILE A 28 3.70 4.67 3.53
N GLY A 29 4.36 5.30 4.50
CA GLY A 29 3.66 6.09 5.49
C GLY A 29 2.87 7.23 4.88
N LEU A 30 3.44 7.90 3.89
CA LEU A 30 2.76 9.00 3.22
C LEU A 30 1.55 8.51 2.40
N ILE A 31 1.69 7.36 1.76
CA ILE A 31 0.57 6.78 1.03
C ILE A 31 -0.57 6.44 1.98
N GLU A 32 -0.24 5.83 3.11
CA GLU A 32 -1.27 5.46 4.09
C GLU A 32 -1.96 6.68 4.68
N ALA A 33 -1.23 7.79 4.79
CA ALA A 33 -1.79 9.02 5.30
C ALA A 33 -2.58 9.81 4.26
N GLY A 34 -2.58 9.34 3.01
CA GLY A 34 -3.28 10.04 1.94
C GLY A 34 -2.56 11.28 1.44
N LYS A 35 -1.25 11.36 1.70
CA LYS A 35 -0.47 12.54 1.36
C LYS A 35 0.47 12.33 0.17
N TYR A 36 0.41 11.19 -0.44
CA TYR A 36 1.25 10.86 -1.59
C TYR A 36 0.44 10.01 -2.55
N ASN A 37 0.43 10.40 -3.82
CA ASN A 37 -0.25 9.64 -4.87
C ASN A 37 0.73 8.68 -5.53
N PRO A 38 0.61 7.38 -5.25
CA PRO A 38 1.53 6.43 -5.88
C PRO A 38 1.23 6.29 -7.35
N SER A 39 2.27 5.97 -8.13
CA SER A 39 2.08 5.65 -9.53
C SER A 39 1.26 4.37 -9.66
N LEU A 40 0.70 4.15 -10.86
CA LEU A 40 -0.05 2.93 -11.09
C LEU A 40 0.82 1.70 -10.88
N ASN A 41 2.07 1.75 -11.34
CA ASN A 41 2.98 0.62 -11.14
C ASN A 41 3.20 0.32 -9.66
N LEU A 42 3.36 1.37 -8.86
CA LEU A 42 3.54 1.17 -7.43
C LEU A 42 2.28 0.61 -6.80
N CYS A 43 1.11 1.10 -7.21
CA CYS A 43 -0.15 0.57 -6.72
C CYS A 43 -0.28 -0.92 -7.01
N ILE A 44 0.08 -1.32 -8.23
CA ILE A 44 0.03 -2.73 -8.61
C ILE A 44 0.98 -3.56 -7.77
N SER A 45 2.21 -3.06 -7.54
CA SER A 45 3.17 -3.78 -6.72
C SER A 45 2.65 -3.97 -5.30
N ILE A 46 2.06 -2.94 -4.73
CA ILE A 46 1.49 -3.03 -3.38
C ILE A 46 0.36 -4.04 -3.34
N CYS A 47 -0.52 -4.00 -4.34
CA CYS A 47 -1.64 -4.93 -4.39
C CYS A 47 -1.16 -6.37 -4.47
N LYS A 48 -0.13 -6.62 -5.28
CA LYS A 48 0.43 -7.96 -5.39
C LYS A 48 1.04 -8.43 -4.07
N ALA A 49 1.76 -7.52 -3.40
CA ALA A 49 2.39 -7.86 -2.13
C ALA A 49 1.36 -8.23 -1.07
N LEU A 50 0.21 -7.60 -1.12
CA LEU A 50 -0.83 -7.79 -0.10
C LEU A 50 -1.94 -8.73 -0.55
N SER A 51 -1.85 -9.27 -1.76
CA SER A 51 -2.89 -10.16 -2.32
C SER A 51 -4.25 -9.48 -2.35
N ARG A 52 -4.26 -8.22 -2.76
CA ARG A 52 -5.49 -7.42 -2.86
C ARG A 52 -5.58 -6.83 -4.24
N THR A 53 -6.77 -6.36 -4.59
CA THR A 53 -6.99 -5.72 -5.87
C THR A 53 -6.85 -4.20 -5.70
N LEU A 54 -6.75 -3.49 -6.83
CA LEU A 54 -6.71 -2.03 -6.81
C LEU A 54 -7.97 -1.47 -6.16
N ASN A 55 -9.12 -2.07 -6.44
CA ASN A 55 -10.37 -1.62 -5.83
C ASN A 55 -10.33 -1.76 -4.31
N ASP A 56 -9.73 -2.83 -3.82
CA ASP A 56 -9.67 -3.06 -2.39
C ASP A 56 -8.87 -2.00 -1.66
N LEU A 57 -7.80 -1.51 -2.27
CA LEU A 57 -6.85 -0.68 -1.57
C LEU A 57 -6.92 0.79 -1.95
N PHE A 58 -7.17 1.10 -3.21
CA PHE A 58 -7.02 2.46 -3.70
C PHE A 58 -8.29 3.06 -4.26
N TRP A 59 -9.32 2.27 -4.48
CA TRP A 59 -10.58 2.77 -4.97
C TRP A 59 -11.63 2.65 -3.92
N GLU A 60 -12.26 3.78 -3.61
CA GLU A 60 -13.35 3.75 -2.66
C GLU A 60 -14.65 3.89 -3.41
N GLU A 61 -15.55 3.00 -3.09
CA GLU A 61 -16.88 3.02 -3.70
C GLU A 61 -17.81 3.82 -2.84
N GLU A 62 -18.60 4.62 -3.50
CA GLU A 62 -19.61 5.42 -2.80
C GLU A 62 -20.86 4.65 -2.56
#